data_d316c6ad211db16d9977552413068ad7
#
_entry.id   d316c6ad211db16d9977552413068ad7
#
_cell.length_a   1.000
_cell.length_b   1.000
_cell.length_c   1.000
_cell.angle_alpha   90.00
_cell.angle_beta   90.00
_cell.angle_gamma   90.00
#
_symmetry.space_group_name_H-M   'P 1'
#
loop_
_entity.id
_entity.type
_entity.pdbx_description
1 polymer ?
#
loop_
_entity_poly.entity_id
_entity_poly.type
_entity_poly.pdbx_seq_one_letter_code
_entity_poly.pdbx_strand_id
1 'polypeptide(L)'
;MVGGGNIDPWSSEQSTDYDRMIEQFGLTPMELGSFPNPGMLHRRGIVFAHRDLDVITDSITKGDPFGVLTGLMPSGRMHLGHSMVIEQVRWFQEQGADVTVAVADLEALATRGTSLSNGRETALREYVLNYAALGLDSDKTSVYFQSSRPEVQRLAFTLGKRTNLSELDAIYGFGGDTNLAHVQAPLVQVGDIVHPQLDDFGGLRPIVVPVGVDQDPHLRLTRDITQKTNWFNVKKRKSGGLTVALSVQEDNQAEMGVSHSGRIDMDSRAKLVGNIVDSIAELGFSDIKSNPKHGTIEIPGATMGDRSRIRIMLLQIERDLGGLGLMPPCSTYHRFAVGMTGDKMSSSKPESTIFMDDEIESMERKVKRAISGGQPTVEEHRRLGGDVSKDVAYQYLQFFFESDDAALAEVKSEYESGRMLAGEVKQICIDRATDWLIDIKQRRDQMEDSVADFLAPDAI
;
A
#
# COMPACT_ATOMS: atom_id res chain seq x y z
N MET A 1 -5.47 12.28 29.70
CA MET A 1 -4.56 11.49 28.86
C MET A 1 -5.36 10.28 28.44
N VAL A 2 -5.97 10.34 27.24
CA VAL A 2 -6.74 9.24 26.64
C VAL A 2 -5.70 8.45 25.86
N GLY A 3 -5.50 7.17 26.22
CA GLY A 3 -4.54 6.30 25.56
C GLY A 3 -4.89 6.15 24.09
N GLY A 4 -4.06 6.73 23.22
CA GLY A 4 -4.08 6.43 21.81
C GLY A 4 -3.60 4.99 21.64
N GLY A 5 -4.50 4.08 21.26
CA GLY A 5 -4.11 2.72 20.91
C GLY A 5 -3.14 2.79 19.75
N ASN A 6 -1.87 2.48 19.99
CA ASN A 6 -0.91 2.22 18.92
C ASN A 6 -1.42 0.99 18.16
N ILE A 7 -1.66 1.15 16.84
CA ILE A 7 -1.80 -0.03 15.99
C ILE A 7 -0.40 -0.60 15.81
N ASP A 8 -0.20 -1.78 16.39
CA ASP A 8 1.00 -2.57 16.20
C ASP A 8 0.90 -3.28 14.83
N PRO A 9 1.77 -2.98 13.85
CA PRO A 9 1.77 -3.64 12.54
C PRO A 9 1.92 -5.16 12.63
N TRP A 10 2.42 -5.66 13.75
CA TRP A 10 2.67 -7.07 14.04
C TRP A 10 1.53 -7.73 14.84
N SER A 11 0.55 -6.95 15.35
CA SER A 11 -0.55 -7.47 16.15
C SER A 11 -1.67 -8.02 15.28
N SER A 12 -2.46 -8.94 15.86
CA SER A 12 -3.65 -9.52 15.24
C SER A 12 -4.96 -8.89 15.74
N GLU A 13 -4.89 -7.82 16.54
CA GLU A 13 -6.10 -7.14 17.02
C GLU A 13 -6.72 -6.27 15.92
N GLN A 14 -8.01 -6.47 15.65
CA GLN A 14 -8.77 -5.71 14.66
C GLN A 14 -9.61 -4.64 15.36
N SER A 15 -9.44 -3.39 14.97
CA SER A 15 -10.46 -2.36 15.22
C SER A 15 -11.40 -2.29 14.01
N THR A 16 -12.70 -2.28 14.26
CA THR A 16 -13.74 -2.17 13.21
C THR A 16 -14.23 -0.75 13.03
N ASP A 17 -13.73 0.21 13.81
CA ASP A 17 -14.12 1.62 13.73
C ASP A 17 -13.23 2.36 12.72
N TYR A 18 -13.55 2.20 11.44
CA TYR A 18 -12.79 2.81 10.35
C TYR A 18 -12.93 4.33 10.28
N ASP A 19 -14.04 4.90 10.70
CA ASP A 19 -14.23 6.36 10.74
C ASP A 19 -13.30 6.98 11.77
N ARG A 20 -13.18 6.36 12.94
CA ARG A 20 -12.21 6.76 13.95
C ARG A 20 -10.76 6.63 13.46
N MET A 21 -10.44 5.59 12.69
CA MET A 21 -9.11 5.42 12.11
C MET A 21 -8.78 6.53 11.11
N ILE A 22 -9.74 6.92 10.26
CA ILE A 22 -9.58 8.04 9.33
C ILE A 22 -9.18 9.31 10.09
N GLU A 23 -9.90 9.64 11.16
CA GLU A 23 -9.60 10.83 11.96
C GLU A 23 -8.26 10.71 12.71
N GLN A 24 -8.03 9.57 13.36
CA GLN A 24 -6.84 9.34 14.19
C GLN A 24 -5.54 9.34 13.38
N PHE A 25 -5.57 8.78 12.18
CA PHE A 25 -4.39 8.71 11.30
C PHE A 25 -4.32 9.85 10.29
N GLY A 26 -5.33 10.72 10.24
CA GLY A 26 -5.39 11.81 9.27
C GLY A 26 -5.41 11.29 7.83
N LEU A 27 -6.22 10.26 7.59
CA LEU A 27 -6.47 9.72 6.26
C LEU A 27 -7.53 10.56 5.54
N THR A 28 -7.56 10.46 4.22
CA THR A 28 -8.63 11.03 3.41
C THR A 28 -9.63 9.92 3.09
N PRO A 29 -10.93 10.09 3.34
CA PRO A 29 -11.95 9.12 2.93
C PRO A 29 -11.91 8.87 1.43
N MET A 30 -12.19 7.63 1.01
CA MET A 30 -12.28 7.28 -0.40
C MET A 30 -13.57 7.82 -1.00
N GLU A 31 -13.47 8.63 -2.04
CA GLU A 31 -14.60 9.11 -2.82
C GLU A 31 -14.69 8.35 -4.14
N LEU A 32 -15.85 7.73 -4.44
CA LEU A 32 -16.04 6.92 -5.66
C LEU A 32 -15.82 7.71 -6.95
N GLY A 33 -16.11 9.01 -6.94
CA GLY A 33 -15.90 9.90 -8.09
C GLY A 33 -14.43 10.18 -8.42
N SER A 34 -13.48 9.74 -7.58
CA SER A 34 -12.05 9.95 -7.81
C SER A 34 -11.50 9.11 -8.97
N PHE A 35 -12.18 8.03 -9.34
CA PHE A 35 -11.75 7.14 -10.42
C PHE A 35 -12.76 7.09 -11.57
N PRO A 36 -12.29 7.08 -12.84
CA PRO A 36 -13.18 6.93 -13.99
C PRO A 36 -13.89 5.56 -14.02
N ASN A 37 -13.21 4.50 -13.55
CA ASN A 37 -13.73 3.12 -13.52
C ASN A 37 -13.37 2.46 -12.18
N PRO A 38 -14.10 2.74 -11.08
CA PRO A 38 -13.78 2.16 -9.79
C PRO A 38 -13.96 0.65 -9.79
N GLY A 39 -12.96 -0.09 -9.31
CA GLY A 39 -13.01 -1.54 -9.14
C GLY A 39 -14.05 -1.97 -8.09
N MET A 40 -14.35 -3.26 -8.04
CA MET A 40 -15.33 -3.84 -7.12
C MET A 40 -15.09 -3.43 -5.66
N LEU A 41 -13.84 -3.52 -5.18
CA LEU A 41 -13.50 -3.16 -3.81
C LEU A 41 -13.72 -1.67 -3.49
N HIS A 42 -13.55 -0.79 -4.50
CA HIS A 42 -13.83 0.65 -4.37
C HIS A 42 -15.34 0.90 -4.29
N ARG A 43 -16.13 0.35 -5.23
CA ARG A 43 -17.60 0.54 -5.27
C ARG A 43 -18.29 0.06 -4.00
N ARG A 44 -17.75 -0.99 -3.36
CA ARG A 44 -18.29 -1.58 -2.13
C ARG A 44 -17.78 -0.92 -0.85
N GLY A 45 -16.97 0.14 -0.96
CA GLY A 45 -16.39 0.81 0.20
C GLY A 45 -15.44 -0.07 1.03
N ILE A 46 -14.90 -1.13 0.42
CA ILE A 46 -13.90 -2.00 1.05
C ILE A 46 -12.57 -1.27 1.08
N VAL A 47 -12.19 -0.62 -0.02
CA VAL A 47 -11.15 0.41 0.01
C VAL A 47 -11.82 1.68 0.52
N PHE A 48 -11.50 2.09 1.75
CA PHE A 48 -12.27 3.09 2.47
C PHE A 48 -11.56 4.43 2.64
N ALA A 49 -10.23 4.46 2.50
CA ALA A 49 -9.42 5.67 2.71
C ALA A 49 -8.13 5.64 1.89
N HIS A 50 -7.48 6.80 1.81
CA HIS A 50 -6.22 6.95 1.07
C HIS A 50 -5.32 8.07 1.64
N ARG A 51 -4.07 8.15 1.13
CA ARG A 51 -3.16 9.29 1.25
C ARG A 51 -2.66 9.72 -0.11
N ASP A 52 -2.79 11.01 -0.43
CA ASP A 52 -2.30 11.66 -1.66
C ASP A 52 -2.70 10.91 -2.97
N LEU A 53 -3.89 10.28 -3.00
CA LEU A 53 -4.35 9.51 -4.16
C LEU A 53 -4.64 10.39 -5.38
N ASP A 54 -4.89 11.68 -5.17
CA ASP A 54 -5.07 12.69 -6.21
C ASP A 54 -3.93 12.67 -7.25
N VAL A 55 -2.69 12.42 -6.81
CA VAL A 55 -1.52 12.30 -7.70
C VAL A 55 -1.64 11.09 -8.63
N ILE A 56 -2.15 9.97 -8.12
CA ILE A 56 -2.35 8.74 -8.91
C ILE A 56 -3.54 8.90 -9.87
N THR A 57 -4.65 9.47 -9.40
CA THR A 57 -5.83 9.70 -10.26
C THR A 57 -5.53 10.68 -11.37
N ASP A 58 -4.70 11.69 -11.12
CA ASP A 58 -4.16 12.59 -12.12
C ASP A 58 -3.33 11.85 -13.17
N SER A 59 -2.43 10.94 -12.75
CA SER A 59 -1.62 10.12 -13.67
C SER A 59 -2.51 9.22 -14.52
N ILE A 60 -3.48 8.53 -13.94
CA ILE A 60 -4.45 7.70 -14.67
C ILE A 60 -5.20 8.53 -15.72
N THR A 61 -5.68 9.71 -15.34
CA THR A 61 -6.49 10.56 -16.23
C THR A 61 -5.69 11.13 -17.41
N LYS A 62 -4.40 11.44 -17.17
CA LYS A 62 -3.49 12.02 -18.17
C LYS A 62 -2.74 10.97 -18.98
N GLY A 63 -2.74 9.71 -18.54
CA GLY A 63 -1.89 8.64 -19.09
C GLY A 63 -0.41 8.83 -18.73
N ASP A 64 -0.11 9.52 -17.63
CA ASP A 64 1.24 9.70 -17.13
C ASP A 64 1.73 8.42 -16.41
N PRO A 65 3.04 8.11 -16.46
CA PRO A 65 3.60 6.95 -15.78
C PRO A 65 3.38 6.98 -14.26
N PHE A 66 2.97 5.86 -13.70
CA PHE A 66 2.93 5.63 -12.25
C PHE A 66 3.18 4.15 -11.94
N GLY A 67 3.48 3.84 -10.68
CA GLY A 67 3.71 2.47 -10.27
C GLY A 67 2.82 2.08 -9.08
N VAL A 68 2.62 0.78 -8.92
CA VAL A 68 2.04 0.18 -7.73
C VAL A 68 3.06 -0.77 -7.10
N LEU A 69 3.23 -0.68 -5.79
CA LEU A 69 4.09 -1.58 -5.04
C LEU A 69 3.28 -2.38 -4.04
N THR A 70 3.56 -3.67 -3.97
CA THR A 70 3.11 -4.54 -2.89
C THR A 70 4.27 -5.37 -2.34
N GLY A 71 4.17 -5.75 -1.08
CA GLY A 71 5.13 -6.65 -0.43
C GLY A 71 4.46 -7.96 -0.06
N LEU A 72 5.25 -9.03 0.00
CA LEU A 72 4.84 -10.30 0.57
C LEU A 72 5.91 -10.82 1.51
N MET A 73 5.49 -11.31 2.68
CA MET A 73 6.35 -12.08 3.56
C MET A 73 6.11 -13.56 3.28
N PRO A 74 7.12 -14.33 2.84
CA PRO A 74 6.96 -15.74 2.48
C PRO A 74 6.86 -16.63 3.72
N SER A 75 5.71 -16.57 4.41
CA SER A 75 5.51 -17.18 5.75
C SER A 75 4.47 -18.32 5.77
N GLY A 76 4.15 -18.92 4.63
CA GLY A 76 3.20 -20.03 4.54
C GLY A 76 2.29 -19.94 3.31
N ARG A 77 1.17 -20.67 3.35
CA ARG A 77 0.20 -20.72 2.24
C ARG A 77 -0.52 -19.39 2.04
N MET A 78 -0.74 -19.00 0.81
CA MET A 78 -1.54 -17.83 0.47
C MET A 78 -3.03 -18.09 0.75
N HIS A 79 -3.71 -17.11 1.34
CA HIS A 79 -5.13 -17.14 1.62
C HIS A 79 -5.87 -15.91 1.08
N LEU A 80 -7.20 -15.93 1.09
CA LEU A 80 -8.06 -14.87 0.55
C LEU A 80 -7.74 -13.46 1.05
N GLY A 81 -7.26 -13.31 2.29
CA GLY A 81 -6.84 -11.99 2.78
C GLY A 81 -5.71 -11.37 1.97
N HIS A 82 -4.81 -12.20 1.42
CA HIS A 82 -3.76 -11.73 0.51
C HIS A 82 -4.31 -11.42 -0.90
N SER A 83 -5.29 -12.21 -1.39
CA SER A 83 -5.86 -11.98 -2.73
C SER A 83 -6.53 -10.61 -2.85
N MET A 84 -7.08 -10.08 -1.76
CA MET A 84 -7.69 -8.75 -1.72
C MET A 84 -6.70 -7.61 -2.03
N VAL A 85 -5.45 -7.74 -1.57
CA VAL A 85 -4.37 -6.79 -1.94
C VAL A 85 -4.05 -6.92 -3.42
N ILE A 86 -3.92 -8.16 -3.92
CA ILE A 86 -3.59 -8.41 -5.32
C ILE A 86 -4.70 -7.95 -6.26
N GLU A 87 -5.97 -8.04 -5.88
CA GLU A 87 -7.08 -7.49 -6.64
C GLU A 87 -6.96 -5.97 -6.83
N GLN A 88 -6.52 -5.25 -5.80
CA GLN A 88 -6.23 -3.81 -5.91
C GLN A 88 -5.02 -3.55 -6.81
N VAL A 89 -3.93 -4.33 -6.66
CA VAL A 89 -2.73 -4.23 -7.49
C VAL A 89 -3.08 -4.46 -8.96
N ARG A 90 -3.86 -5.52 -9.26
CA ARG A 90 -4.34 -5.84 -10.61
C ARG A 90 -5.18 -4.70 -11.19
N TRP A 91 -6.08 -4.14 -10.39
CA TRP A 91 -6.87 -2.99 -10.82
C TRP A 91 -5.98 -1.79 -11.18
N PHE A 92 -4.94 -1.45 -10.37
CA PHE A 92 -4.00 -0.38 -10.72
C PHE A 92 -3.19 -0.73 -11.98
N GLN A 93 -2.81 -1.98 -12.17
CA GLN A 93 -2.14 -2.44 -13.40
C GLN A 93 -3.03 -2.25 -14.64
N GLU A 94 -4.31 -2.55 -14.54
CA GLU A 94 -5.31 -2.30 -15.59
C GLU A 94 -5.48 -0.79 -15.88
N GLN A 95 -5.23 0.07 -14.90
CA GLN A 95 -5.21 1.53 -15.09
C GLN A 95 -3.86 2.04 -15.65
N GLY A 96 -2.90 1.18 -15.91
CA GLY A 96 -1.61 1.51 -16.54
C GLY A 96 -0.40 1.52 -15.61
N ALA A 97 -0.53 1.08 -14.35
CA ALA A 97 0.60 1.00 -13.43
C ALA A 97 1.59 -0.10 -13.81
N ASP A 98 2.89 0.19 -13.63
CA ASP A 98 3.89 -0.87 -13.49
C ASP A 98 3.83 -1.44 -12.08
N VAL A 99 3.85 -2.77 -11.96
CA VAL A 99 3.74 -3.48 -10.69
C VAL A 99 5.13 -3.88 -10.20
N THR A 100 5.43 -3.53 -8.96
CA THR A 100 6.62 -4.00 -8.25
C THR A 100 6.18 -4.85 -7.06
N VAL A 101 6.72 -6.07 -6.96
CA VAL A 101 6.45 -6.99 -5.86
C VAL A 101 7.74 -7.25 -5.08
N ALA A 102 7.78 -6.81 -3.83
CA ALA A 102 8.89 -7.04 -2.92
C ALA A 102 8.68 -8.35 -2.14
N VAL A 103 9.53 -9.34 -2.32
CA VAL A 103 9.56 -10.52 -1.46
C VAL A 103 10.40 -10.19 -0.23
N ALA A 104 9.74 -10.08 0.93
CA ALA A 104 10.35 -9.70 2.20
C ALA A 104 11.06 -10.90 2.87
N ASP A 105 12.02 -11.49 2.18
CA ASP A 105 12.78 -12.66 2.63
C ASP A 105 13.78 -12.30 3.75
N LEU A 106 14.35 -11.10 3.75
CA LEU A 106 15.18 -10.59 4.86
C LEU A 106 14.36 -10.36 6.12
N GLU A 107 13.14 -9.83 5.98
CA GLU A 107 12.23 -9.65 7.11
C GLU A 107 11.75 -11.00 7.65
N ALA A 108 11.42 -11.97 6.80
CA ALA A 108 11.06 -13.32 7.19
C ALA A 108 12.21 -14.04 7.93
N LEU A 109 13.46 -13.85 7.49
CA LEU A 109 14.65 -14.32 8.19
C LEU A 109 14.77 -13.69 9.58
N ALA A 110 14.63 -12.37 9.68
CA ALA A 110 14.81 -11.61 10.92
C ALA A 110 13.72 -11.88 11.97
N THR A 111 12.47 -12.06 11.54
CA THR A 111 11.29 -12.11 12.43
C THR A 111 10.69 -13.51 12.62
N ARG A 112 10.87 -14.41 11.64
CA ARG A 112 10.29 -15.76 11.62
C ARG A 112 11.33 -16.87 11.62
N GLY A 113 12.60 -16.54 11.43
CA GLY A 113 13.69 -17.52 11.32
C GLY A 113 13.63 -18.36 10.04
N THR A 114 12.89 -17.92 9.03
CA THR A 114 12.79 -18.59 7.74
C THR A 114 14.11 -18.43 6.99
N SER A 115 14.72 -19.53 6.52
CA SER A 115 15.92 -19.44 5.67
C SER A 115 15.60 -18.77 4.33
N LEU A 116 16.59 -18.08 3.73
CA LEU A 116 16.39 -17.40 2.44
C LEU A 116 15.97 -18.39 1.33
N SER A 117 16.53 -19.63 1.33
CA SER A 117 16.14 -20.66 0.35
C SER A 117 14.68 -21.10 0.50
N ASN A 118 14.23 -21.37 1.73
CA ASN A 118 12.84 -21.75 1.99
C ASN A 118 11.88 -20.58 1.71
N GLY A 119 12.29 -19.37 2.06
CA GLY A 119 11.53 -18.15 1.75
C GLY A 119 11.33 -17.98 0.24
N ARG A 120 12.40 -18.22 -0.54
CA ARG A 120 12.35 -18.17 -2.00
C ARG A 120 11.39 -19.23 -2.58
N GLU A 121 11.51 -20.47 -2.17
CA GLU A 121 10.63 -21.54 -2.62
C GLU A 121 9.18 -21.26 -2.29
N THR A 122 8.89 -20.85 -1.06
CA THR A 122 7.54 -20.47 -0.62
C THR A 122 7.00 -19.28 -1.42
N ALA A 123 7.82 -18.25 -1.65
CA ALA A 123 7.41 -17.08 -2.43
C ALA A 123 6.97 -17.47 -3.85
N LEU A 124 7.74 -18.30 -4.54
CA LEU A 124 7.44 -18.69 -5.91
C LEU A 124 6.19 -19.57 -6.00
N ARG A 125 6.10 -20.61 -5.18
CA ARG A 125 5.02 -21.61 -5.25
C ARG A 125 3.70 -21.14 -4.67
N GLU A 126 3.76 -20.37 -3.56
CA GLU A 126 2.57 -20.00 -2.79
C GLU A 126 2.07 -18.58 -3.10
N TYR A 127 2.95 -17.70 -3.61
CA TYR A 127 2.55 -16.32 -3.84
C TYR A 127 2.63 -15.92 -5.31
N VAL A 128 3.79 -16.00 -5.96
CA VAL A 128 3.95 -15.54 -7.35
C VAL A 128 3.04 -16.34 -8.29
N LEU A 129 2.97 -17.66 -8.12
CA LEU A 129 2.04 -18.50 -8.88
C LEU A 129 0.57 -18.08 -8.68
N ASN A 130 0.17 -17.75 -7.45
CA ASN A 130 -1.17 -17.27 -7.17
C ASN A 130 -1.42 -15.86 -7.74
N TYR A 131 -0.41 -14.99 -7.76
CA TYR A 131 -0.51 -13.65 -8.37
C TYR A 131 -0.75 -13.75 -9.87
N ALA A 132 -0.02 -14.65 -10.54
CA ALA A 132 -0.25 -14.99 -11.95
C ALA A 132 -1.67 -15.53 -12.17
N ALA A 133 -2.12 -16.50 -11.35
CA ALA A 133 -3.47 -17.06 -11.42
C ALA A 133 -4.58 -16.03 -11.16
N LEU A 134 -4.33 -15.04 -10.30
CA LEU A 134 -5.24 -13.91 -10.06
C LEU A 134 -5.24 -12.89 -11.20
N GLY A 135 -4.38 -13.06 -12.21
CA GLY A 135 -4.42 -12.30 -13.45
C GLY A 135 -3.50 -11.07 -13.48
N LEU A 136 -2.41 -11.06 -12.71
CA LEU A 136 -1.36 -10.09 -12.94
C LEU A 136 -0.67 -10.39 -14.28
N ASP A 137 -0.37 -9.34 -15.01
CA ASP A 137 0.36 -9.38 -16.29
C ASP A 137 1.87 -9.36 -16.00
N SER A 138 2.60 -10.39 -16.46
CA SER A 138 4.04 -10.52 -16.28
C SER A 138 4.84 -9.42 -17.00
N ASP A 139 4.35 -8.94 -18.16
CA ASP A 139 5.02 -7.88 -18.92
C ASP A 139 5.11 -6.54 -18.16
N LYS A 140 4.23 -6.36 -17.17
CA LYS A 140 4.15 -5.16 -16.32
C LYS A 140 4.39 -5.45 -14.85
N THR A 141 4.88 -6.62 -14.50
CA THR A 141 5.13 -7.02 -13.12
C THR A 141 6.60 -7.42 -12.94
N SER A 142 7.24 -6.86 -11.93
CA SER A 142 8.61 -7.17 -11.53
C SER A 142 8.64 -7.66 -10.09
N VAL A 143 8.92 -8.94 -9.89
CA VAL A 143 9.08 -9.57 -8.58
C VAL A 143 10.57 -9.67 -8.23
N TYR A 144 10.96 -9.19 -7.07
CA TYR A 144 12.35 -9.29 -6.59
C TYR A 144 12.42 -9.75 -5.14
N PHE A 145 13.59 -10.20 -4.71
CA PHE A 145 13.87 -10.56 -3.32
C PHE A 145 14.71 -9.46 -2.65
N GLN A 146 14.35 -9.07 -1.43
CA GLN A 146 15.12 -8.06 -0.68
C GLN A 146 16.60 -8.45 -0.56
N SER A 147 16.89 -9.76 -0.40
CA SER A 147 18.24 -10.27 -0.27
C SER A 147 19.08 -10.15 -1.56
N SER A 148 18.46 -10.12 -2.72
CA SER A 148 19.14 -10.04 -4.03
C SER A 148 19.19 -8.63 -4.62
N ARG A 149 18.52 -7.63 -4.01
CA ARG A 149 18.46 -6.25 -4.53
C ARG A 149 19.29 -5.28 -3.67
N PRO A 150 20.56 -5.04 -4.03
CA PRO A 150 21.47 -4.18 -3.25
C PRO A 150 21.03 -2.72 -3.19
N GLU A 151 20.26 -2.23 -4.17
CA GLU A 151 19.72 -0.87 -4.18
C GLU A 151 18.78 -0.61 -3.02
N VAL A 152 17.91 -1.55 -2.71
CA VAL A 152 16.99 -1.49 -1.55
C VAL A 152 17.77 -1.44 -0.25
N GLN A 153 18.79 -2.28 -0.10
CA GLN A 153 19.64 -2.31 1.09
C GLN A 153 20.47 -1.02 1.23
N ARG A 154 20.98 -0.48 0.12
CA ARG A 154 21.71 0.80 0.08
C ARG A 154 20.80 1.96 0.46
N LEU A 155 19.56 1.99 -0.05
CA LEU A 155 18.56 2.98 0.35
C LEU A 155 18.21 2.86 1.82
N ALA A 156 17.98 1.65 2.34
CA ALA A 156 17.70 1.41 3.75
C ALA A 156 18.78 2.00 4.66
N PHE A 157 20.05 1.77 4.31
CA PHE A 157 21.18 2.32 5.05
C PHE A 157 21.26 3.85 4.94
N THR A 158 21.16 4.38 3.72
CA THR A 158 21.27 5.84 3.47
C THR A 158 20.13 6.61 4.12
N LEU A 159 18.90 6.14 3.94
CA LEU A 159 17.69 6.77 4.47
C LEU A 159 17.57 6.60 5.99
N GLY A 160 18.18 5.56 6.56
CA GLY A 160 18.26 5.35 8.01
C GLY A 160 18.91 6.50 8.77
N LYS A 161 19.71 7.35 8.10
CA LYS A 161 20.24 8.60 8.69
C LYS A 161 19.14 9.62 9.06
N ARG A 162 17.93 9.46 8.56
CA ARG A 162 16.79 10.38 8.77
C ARG A 162 15.86 9.98 9.90
N THR A 163 16.16 8.87 10.55
CA THR A 163 15.42 8.39 11.73
C THR A 163 16.40 7.91 12.80
N ASN A 164 15.89 7.59 13.96
CA ASN A 164 16.66 7.10 15.09
C ASN A 164 15.92 5.97 15.83
N LEU A 165 16.64 5.27 16.72
CA LEU A 165 16.11 4.13 17.44
C LEU A 165 14.87 4.48 18.27
N SER A 166 14.82 5.68 18.88
CA SER A 166 13.66 6.10 19.68
C SER A 166 12.41 6.33 18.84
N GLU A 167 12.56 6.83 17.61
CA GLU A 167 11.45 6.96 16.65
C GLU A 167 10.94 5.59 16.22
N LEU A 168 11.85 4.64 15.93
CA LEU A 168 11.49 3.26 15.57
C LEU A 168 10.84 2.54 16.75
N ASP A 169 11.37 2.69 17.97
CA ASP A 169 10.77 2.12 19.19
C ASP A 169 9.35 2.65 19.41
N ALA A 170 9.15 3.95 19.27
CA ALA A 170 7.82 4.57 19.41
C ALA A 170 6.79 4.05 18.38
N ILE A 171 7.23 3.61 17.19
CA ILE A 171 6.37 3.10 16.13
C ILE A 171 6.14 1.59 16.29
N TYR A 172 7.19 0.81 16.59
CA TYR A 172 7.20 -0.65 16.50
C TYR A 172 7.31 -1.37 17.86
N GLY A 173 7.54 -0.62 18.95
CA GLY A 173 7.65 -1.20 20.28
C GLY A 173 8.92 -2.06 20.49
N PHE A 174 10.04 -1.68 19.85
CA PHE A 174 11.29 -2.42 19.98
C PHE A 174 11.85 -2.33 21.39
N GLY A 175 12.11 -3.49 22.00
CA GLY A 175 12.77 -3.58 23.30
C GLY A 175 14.29 -3.76 23.18
N GLY A 176 14.97 -3.74 24.32
CA GLY A 176 16.42 -3.93 24.38
C GLY A 176 16.91 -5.33 23.96
N ASP A 177 16.00 -6.30 23.88
CA ASP A 177 16.21 -7.68 23.42
C ASP A 177 15.87 -7.91 21.95
N THR A 178 15.32 -6.91 21.26
CA THR A 178 15.02 -6.99 19.83
C THR A 178 16.32 -7.13 19.02
N ASN A 179 16.42 -8.17 18.19
CA ASN A 179 17.62 -8.35 17.37
C ASN A 179 17.78 -7.24 16.32
N LEU A 180 19.03 -6.92 15.96
CA LEU A 180 19.34 -5.80 15.06
C LEU A 180 18.76 -5.97 13.66
N ALA A 181 18.62 -7.19 13.15
CA ALA A 181 18.02 -7.45 11.85
C ALA A 181 16.53 -7.06 11.86
N HIS A 182 15.82 -7.34 12.96
CA HIS A 182 14.43 -6.91 13.14
C HIS A 182 14.30 -5.38 13.22
N VAL A 183 15.25 -4.71 13.90
CA VAL A 183 15.30 -3.23 13.95
C VAL A 183 15.54 -2.62 12.57
N GLN A 184 16.29 -3.31 11.69
CA GLN A 184 16.57 -2.87 10.32
C GLN A 184 15.40 -3.12 9.33
N ALA A 185 14.55 -4.12 9.59
CA ALA A 185 13.49 -4.51 8.66
C ALA A 185 12.59 -3.34 8.22
N PRO A 186 12.12 -2.43 9.10
CA PRO A 186 11.37 -1.25 8.67
C PRO A 186 12.13 -0.32 7.72
N LEU A 187 13.46 -0.21 7.84
CA LEU A 187 14.28 0.61 6.95
C LEU A 187 14.44 -0.07 5.58
N VAL A 188 14.56 -1.40 5.54
CA VAL A 188 14.55 -2.17 4.29
C VAL A 188 13.23 -1.96 3.58
N GLN A 189 12.11 -2.00 4.29
CA GLN A 189 10.78 -1.71 3.73
C GLN A 189 10.65 -0.26 3.22
N VAL A 190 11.26 0.72 3.89
CA VAL A 190 11.37 2.09 3.34
C VAL A 190 12.11 2.06 2.01
N GLY A 191 13.21 1.33 1.91
CA GLY A 191 13.95 1.10 0.67
C GLY A 191 13.06 0.49 -0.41
N ASP A 192 12.30 -0.57 -0.09
CA ASP A 192 11.35 -1.21 -1.01
C ASP A 192 10.34 -0.22 -1.59
N ILE A 193 9.76 0.62 -0.73
CA ILE A 193 8.69 1.56 -1.13
C ILE A 193 9.21 2.64 -2.08
N VAL A 194 10.45 3.08 -1.93
CA VAL A 194 10.97 4.21 -2.72
C VAL A 194 11.84 3.81 -3.91
N HIS A 195 12.44 2.59 -3.92
CA HIS A 195 13.37 2.20 -5.00
C HIS A 195 12.75 2.14 -6.40
N PRO A 196 11.42 1.89 -6.60
CA PRO A 196 10.83 1.92 -7.94
C PRO A 196 10.92 3.30 -8.62
N GLN A 197 11.32 4.32 -7.87
CA GLN A 197 11.55 5.66 -8.39
C GLN A 197 13.00 5.90 -8.85
N LEU A 198 13.93 4.99 -8.60
CA LEU A 198 15.29 5.08 -9.13
C LEU A 198 15.28 4.91 -10.66
N ASP A 199 16.23 5.53 -11.34
CA ASP A 199 16.26 5.57 -12.81
C ASP A 199 16.30 4.16 -13.43
N ASP A 200 17.02 3.23 -12.81
CA ASP A 200 17.10 1.83 -13.25
C ASP A 200 15.80 1.03 -13.03
N PHE A 201 14.84 1.56 -12.26
CA PHE A 201 13.60 0.86 -11.88
C PHE A 201 12.32 1.61 -12.29
N GLY A 202 12.43 2.54 -13.22
CA GLY A 202 11.29 3.25 -13.79
C GLY A 202 11.32 4.78 -13.64
N GLY A 203 12.28 5.32 -12.88
CA GLY A 203 12.48 6.76 -12.75
C GLY A 203 11.46 7.46 -11.83
N LEU A 204 11.57 8.78 -11.75
CA LEU A 204 10.74 9.61 -10.88
C LEU A 204 9.27 9.56 -11.30
N ARG A 205 8.47 8.88 -10.52
CA ARG A 205 7.03 8.72 -10.74
C ARG A 205 6.29 8.48 -9.42
N PRO A 206 4.98 8.76 -9.34
CA PRO A 206 4.18 8.40 -8.18
C PRO A 206 4.10 6.89 -8.00
N ILE A 207 4.21 6.44 -6.74
CA ILE A 207 4.05 5.04 -6.38
C ILE A 207 2.89 4.93 -5.39
N VAL A 208 1.91 4.07 -5.68
CA VAL A 208 0.83 3.73 -4.77
C VAL A 208 1.07 2.39 -4.10
N VAL A 209 0.76 2.31 -2.81
CA VAL A 209 0.91 1.09 -1.99
C VAL A 209 -0.45 0.73 -1.40
N PRO A 210 -1.18 -0.25 -1.97
CA PRO A 210 -2.41 -0.77 -1.41
C PRO A 210 -2.12 -1.63 -0.18
N VAL A 211 -2.71 -1.29 0.98
CA VAL A 211 -2.42 -1.96 2.25
C VAL A 211 -3.65 -2.07 3.14
N GLY A 212 -3.59 -2.97 4.12
CA GLY A 212 -4.42 -2.89 5.31
C GLY A 212 -4.01 -1.71 6.19
N VAL A 213 -4.92 -1.21 6.99
CA VAL A 213 -4.68 -0.05 7.86
C VAL A 213 -3.59 -0.29 8.92
N ASP A 214 -3.33 -1.55 9.27
CA ASP A 214 -2.24 -1.96 10.16
C ASP A 214 -0.85 -1.64 9.60
N GLN A 215 -0.74 -1.45 8.27
CA GLN A 215 0.51 -1.08 7.60
C GLN A 215 0.74 0.45 7.51
N ASP A 216 -0.19 1.28 8.00
CA ASP A 216 -0.02 2.75 7.99
C ASP A 216 1.25 3.24 8.70
N PRO A 217 1.71 2.64 9.82
CA PRO A 217 2.97 3.04 10.45
C PRO A 217 4.18 3.02 9.50
N HIS A 218 4.30 2.01 8.64
CA HIS A 218 5.37 1.91 7.63
C HIS A 218 5.26 3.02 6.57
N LEU A 219 4.05 3.29 6.11
CA LEU A 219 3.79 4.36 5.12
C LEU A 219 4.12 5.74 5.72
N ARG A 220 3.75 5.99 6.97
CA ARG A 220 4.08 7.24 7.66
C ARG A 220 5.58 7.40 7.86
N LEU A 221 6.28 6.35 8.31
CA LEU A 221 7.73 6.35 8.45
C LEU A 221 8.41 6.68 7.12
N THR A 222 8.00 6.01 6.03
CA THR A 222 8.56 6.25 4.69
C THR A 222 8.33 7.69 4.24
N ARG A 223 7.12 8.22 4.45
CA ARG A 223 6.77 9.61 4.09
C ARG A 223 7.56 10.64 4.89
N ASP A 224 7.76 10.40 6.18
CA ASP A 224 8.57 11.28 7.04
C ASP A 224 10.05 11.27 6.63
N ILE A 225 10.61 10.09 6.41
CA ILE A 225 12.00 9.93 5.95
C ILE A 225 12.20 10.61 4.58
N THR A 226 11.30 10.43 3.62
CA THR A 226 11.40 11.09 2.31
C THR A 226 11.33 12.61 2.43
N GLN A 227 10.44 13.14 3.28
CA GLN A 227 10.37 14.59 3.53
C GLN A 227 11.62 15.16 4.19
N LYS A 228 12.24 14.41 5.10
CA LYS A 228 13.50 14.78 5.75
C LYS A 228 14.69 14.67 4.80
N THR A 229 14.60 13.84 3.76
CA THR A 229 15.66 13.61 2.77
C THR A 229 15.65 14.66 1.68
N ASN A 230 14.48 15.02 1.16
CA ASN A 230 14.33 15.96 0.05
C ASN A 230 14.79 17.37 0.41
N TRP A 231 15.43 18.02 -0.55
CA TRP A 231 15.94 19.39 -0.39
C TRP A 231 14.84 20.45 -0.45
N PHE A 232 13.70 20.14 -1.08
CA PHE A 232 12.61 21.07 -1.30
C PHE A 232 11.33 20.60 -0.62
N ASN A 233 10.69 21.51 0.11
CA ASN A 233 9.39 21.30 0.73
C ASN A 233 8.35 22.25 0.15
N VAL A 234 7.27 21.69 -0.44
CA VAL A 234 6.13 22.46 -0.96
C VAL A 234 4.99 22.45 0.04
N LYS A 235 4.62 23.63 0.55
CA LYS A 235 3.61 23.81 1.59
C LYS A 235 2.53 24.80 1.16
N LYS A 236 1.30 24.60 1.66
CA LYS A 236 0.22 25.57 1.53
C LYS A 236 0.53 26.81 2.38
N ARG A 237 0.33 28.00 1.80
CA ARG A 237 0.45 29.27 2.53
C ARG A 237 -0.86 29.59 3.25
N LYS A 238 -0.75 30.21 4.42
CA LYS A 238 -1.94 30.72 5.15
C LYS A 238 -2.67 31.81 4.39
N SER A 239 -1.93 32.62 3.61
CA SER A 239 -2.46 33.72 2.79
C SER A 239 -2.96 33.29 1.40
N GLY A 240 -3.05 31.98 1.13
CA GLY A 240 -3.32 31.43 -0.21
C GLY A 240 -2.05 31.19 -1.02
N GLY A 241 -2.13 30.29 -2.00
CA GLY A 241 -0.97 29.89 -2.79
C GLY A 241 -0.11 28.82 -2.15
N LEU A 242 1.04 28.56 -2.76
CA LEU A 242 2.04 27.61 -2.28
C LEU A 242 3.35 28.33 -1.93
N THR A 243 4.15 27.70 -1.08
CA THR A 243 5.54 28.11 -0.82
C THR A 243 6.46 26.92 -0.98
N VAL A 244 7.59 27.14 -1.63
CA VAL A 244 8.72 26.21 -1.67
C VAL A 244 9.74 26.68 -0.64
N ALA A 245 10.18 25.78 0.23
CA ALA A 245 11.26 26.03 1.18
C ALA A 245 12.43 25.10 0.87
N LEU A 246 13.62 25.68 0.73
CA LEU A 246 14.87 24.96 0.57
C LEU A 246 15.36 24.47 1.93
N SER A 247 15.53 23.16 2.07
CA SER A 247 16.04 22.49 3.27
C SER A 247 17.15 21.53 2.87
N VAL A 248 18.38 22.04 2.70
CA VAL A 248 19.52 21.21 2.33
C VAL A 248 20.14 20.63 3.60
N GLN A 249 20.30 19.32 3.61
CA GLN A 249 20.92 18.58 4.71
C GLN A 249 22.45 18.59 4.57
N GLU A 250 23.17 18.42 5.69
CA GLU A 250 24.65 18.52 5.71
C GLU A 250 25.35 17.52 4.78
N ASP A 251 24.83 16.32 4.65
CA ASP A 251 25.39 15.27 3.81
C ASP A 251 25.21 15.49 2.30
N ASN A 252 24.31 16.37 1.90
CA ASN A 252 24.08 16.73 0.49
C ASN A 252 24.87 17.98 0.06
N GLN A 253 25.58 18.60 0.99
CA GLN A 253 26.22 19.90 0.78
C GLN A 253 27.48 19.79 -0.06
N ALA A 254 28.20 18.67 -0.02
CA ALA A 254 29.44 18.48 -0.77
C ALA A 254 29.21 18.49 -2.30
N GLU A 255 28.11 17.94 -2.77
CA GLU A 255 27.77 17.87 -4.20
C GLU A 255 27.26 19.20 -4.75
N MET A 256 26.77 20.10 -3.90
CA MET A 256 26.30 21.44 -4.28
C MET A 256 27.38 22.51 -4.25
N GLY A 257 28.64 22.16 -4.05
CA GLY A 257 29.73 23.12 -3.97
C GLY A 257 29.72 23.96 -2.69
N VAL A 258 29.25 23.40 -1.58
CA VAL A 258 29.13 24.08 -0.29
C VAL A 258 30.46 24.09 0.45
N SER A 259 30.81 25.23 1.04
CA SER A 259 32.03 25.39 1.83
C SER A 259 32.07 24.49 3.07
N HIS A 260 33.27 24.19 3.58
CA HIS A 260 33.53 23.33 4.77
C HIS A 260 32.79 23.74 6.06
N SER A 261 32.00 24.81 6.06
CA SER A 261 31.20 25.29 7.20
C SER A 261 29.78 24.74 7.27
N GLY A 262 29.40 23.83 6.39
CA GLY A 262 28.07 23.19 6.43
C GLY A 262 26.90 24.08 5.99
N ARG A 263 27.13 25.18 5.31
CA ARG A 263 26.09 26.06 4.77
C ARG A 263 26.32 26.32 3.28
N ILE A 264 25.26 26.21 2.47
CA ILE A 264 25.29 26.69 1.09
C ILE A 264 25.70 28.17 1.13
N ASP A 265 26.74 28.54 0.38
CA ASP A 265 27.10 29.95 0.25
C ASP A 265 25.93 30.74 -0.37
N MET A 266 25.89 32.03 -0.12
CA MET A 266 24.76 32.87 -0.52
C MET A 266 24.62 32.97 -2.03
N ASP A 267 25.71 32.91 -2.80
CA ASP A 267 25.70 33.03 -4.25
C ASP A 267 25.16 31.74 -4.90
N SER A 268 25.62 30.60 -4.45
CA SER A 268 25.09 29.28 -4.88
C SER A 268 23.61 29.13 -4.55
N ARG A 269 23.18 29.54 -3.34
CA ARG A 269 21.77 29.54 -2.95
C ARG A 269 20.95 30.50 -3.82
N ALA A 270 21.45 31.70 -4.10
CA ALA A 270 20.76 32.66 -4.93
C ALA A 270 20.59 32.15 -6.36
N LYS A 271 21.63 31.53 -6.92
CA LYS A 271 21.59 30.90 -8.24
C LYS A 271 20.57 29.75 -8.29
N LEU A 272 20.56 28.86 -7.29
CA LEU A 272 19.61 27.76 -7.21
C LEU A 272 18.17 28.28 -7.11
N VAL A 273 17.91 29.25 -6.21
CA VAL A 273 16.59 29.88 -6.09
C VAL A 273 16.16 30.54 -7.41
N GLY A 274 17.09 31.20 -8.13
CA GLY A 274 16.83 31.75 -9.45
C GLY A 274 16.40 30.70 -10.46
N ASN A 275 17.16 29.62 -10.59
CA ASN A 275 16.82 28.53 -11.51
C ASN A 275 15.43 27.93 -11.19
N ILE A 276 15.09 27.76 -9.91
CA ILE A 276 13.76 27.25 -9.50
C ILE A 276 12.67 28.24 -9.86
N VAL A 277 12.88 29.55 -9.68
CA VAL A 277 11.91 30.59 -10.09
C VAL A 277 11.65 30.53 -11.59
N ASP A 278 12.70 30.39 -12.39
CA ASP A 278 12.59 30.26 -13.85
C ASP A 278 11.77 29.00 -14.23
N SER A 279 12.09 27.85 -13.61
CA SER A 279 11.35 26.62 -13.86
C SER A 279 9.86 26.71 -13.42
N ILE A 280 9.57 27.41 -12.31
CA ILE A 280 8.18 27.66 -11.89
C ILE A 280 7.47 28.57 -12.88
N ALA A 281 8.17 29.56 -13.44
CA ALA A 281 7.60 30.43 -14.47
C ALA A 281 7.30 29.67 -15.78
N GLU A 282 8.15 28.72 -16.18
CA GLU A 282 7.93 27.82 -17.31
C GLU A 282 6.68 26.94 -17.12
N LEU A 283 6.31 26.62 -15.87
CA LEU A 283 5.04 25.96 -15.56
C LEU A 283 3.81 26.88 -15.71
N GLY A 284 4.00 28.13 -16.06
CA GLY A 284 2.92 29.10 -16.32
C GLY A 284 2.52 29.96 -15.12
N PHE A 285 3.30 29.95 -14.03
CA PHE A 285 3.03 30.81 -12.86
C PHE A 285 3.67 32.18 -13.03
N SER A 286 2.93 33.24 -12.66
CA SER A 286 3.38 34.63 -12.55
C SER A 286 3.39 35.06 -11.08
N ASP A 287 3.88 36.26 -10.80
CA ASP A 287 3.93 36.86 -9.47
C ASP A 287 4.73 36.04 -8.43
N ILE A 288 5.76 35.33 -8.89
CA ILE A 288 6.64 34.53 -8.03
C ILE A 288 7.49 35.48 -7.19
N LYS A 289 7.47 35.28 -5.86
CA LYS A 289 8.31 36.02 -4.92
C LYS A 289 9.35 35.10 -4.32
N SER A 290 10.62 35.48 -4.42
CA SER A 290 11.71 34.69 -3.87
C SER A 290 12.47 35.45 -2.79
N ASN A 291 12.99 34.71 -1.82
CA ASN A 291 13.90 35.21 -0.79
C ASN A 291 15.10 34.26 -0.70
N PRO A 292 16.17 34.50 -1.47
CA PRO A 292 17.35 33.65 -1.47
C PRO A 292 18.03 33.52 -0.11
N LYS A 293 17.99 34.59 0.71
CA LYS A 293 18.56 34.58 2.06
C LYS A 293 17.91 33.50 2.95
N HIS A 294 16.61 33.31 2.83
CA HIS A 294 15.86 32.31 3.59
C HIS A 294 15.59 31.03 2.80
N GLY A 295 15.99 30.95 1.52
CA GLY A 295 15.72 29.81 0.66
C GLY A 295 14.22 29.54 0.48
N THR A 296 13.42 30.60 0.30
CA THR A 296 11.96 30.48 0.15
C THR A 296 11.48 31.09 -1.16
N ILE A 297 10.52 30.45 -1.79
CA ILE A 297 9.84 30.90 -3.00
C ILE A 297 8.34 30.83 -2.78
N GLU A 298 7.64 31.93 -2.95
CA GLU A 298 6.19 32.02 -2.82
C GLU A 298 5.54 32.07 -4.20
N ILE A 299 4.49 31.28 -4.37
CA ILE A 299 3.72 31.15 -5.61
C ILE A 299 2.24 31.47 -5.29
N PRO A 300 1.85 32.75 -5.24
CA PRO A 300 0.53 33.15 -4.79
C PRO A 300 -0.61 32.60 -5.67
N GLY A 301 -0.37 32.46 -6.98
CA GLY A 301 -1.36 31.95 -7.95
C GLY A 301 -1.50 30.43 -7.98
N ALA A 302 -0.65 29.67 -7.27
CA ALA A 302 -0.73 28.22 -7.26
C ALA A 302 -1.80 27.71 -6.30
N THR A 303 -2.46 26.61 -6.67
CA THR A 303 -3.46 25.88 -5.88
C THR A 303 -2.89 24.59 -5.31
N MET A 304 -3.65 23.88 -4.48
CA MET A 304 -3.28 22.54 -4.03
C MET A 304 -3.21 21.53 -5.19
N GLY A 305 -4.00 21.71 -6.24
CA GLY A 305 -3.92 20.89 -7.46
C GLY A 305 -2.60 21.05 -8.23
N ASP A 306 -1.89 22.17 -8.06
CA ASP A 306 -0.59 22.40 -8.69
C ASP A 306 0.58 21.82 -7.89
N ARG A 307 0.34 21.42 -6.63
CA ARG A 307 1.37 20.97 -5.69
C ARG A 307 2.18 19.82 -6.23
N SER A 308 1.53 18.82 -6.83
CA SER A 308 2.19 17.62 -7.37
C SER A 308 3.11 17.96 -8.53
N ARG A 309 2.64 18.77 -9.49
CA ARG A 309 3.43 19.20 -10.64
C ARG A 309 4.68 20.01 -10.23
N ILE A 310 4.51 20.96 -9.29
CA ILE A 310 5.62 21.73 -8.74
C ILE A 310 6.60 20.82 -7.99
N ARG A 311 6.09 19.85 -7.21
CA ARG A 311 6.94 18.90 -6.47
C ARG A 311 7.76 18.04 -7.42
N ILE A 312 7.17 17.46 -8.46
CA ILE A 312 7.88 16.61 -9.44
C ILE A 312 9.02 17.41 -10.09
N MET A 313 8.74 18.62 -10.55
CA MET A 313 9.77 19.51 -11.12
C MET A 313 10.92 19.76 -10.14
N LEU A 314 10.63 20.06 -8.87
CA LEU A 314 11.63 20.28 -7.84
C LEU A 314 12.47 19.04 -7.54
N LEU A 315 11.85 17.87 -7.48
CA LEU A 315 12.54 16.60 -7.27
C LEU A 315 13.45 16.25 -8.45
N GLN A 316 13.04 16.60 -9.67
CA GLN A 316 13.91 16.45 -10.85
C GLN A 316 15.13 17.37 -10.75
N ILE A 317 14.95 18.65 -10.39
CA ILE A 317 16.06 19.58 -10.16
C ILE A 317 17.00 19.02 -9.05
N GLU A 318 16.45 18.47 -7.98
CA GLU A 318 17.24 17.85 -6.93
C GLU A 318 18.10 16.69 -7.46
N ARG A 319 17.54 15.81 -8.30
CA ARG A 319 18.26 14.70 -8.93
C ARG A 319 19.36 15.18 -9.86
N ASP A 320 19.08 16.17 -10.69
CA ASP A 320 20.06 16.77 -11.61
C ASP A 320 21.25 17.39 -10.87
N LEU A 321 21.06 17.72 -9.59
CA LEU A 321 22.09 18.24 -8.68
C LEU A 321 22.72 17.15 -7.79
N GLY A 322 22.43 15.87 -8.02
CA GLY A 322 22.99 14.73 -7.29
C GLY A 322 22.23 14.33 -6.02
N GLY A 323 21.06 14.92 -5.75
CA GLY A 323 20.19 14.50 -4.66
C GLY A 323 19.34 13.26 -5.02
N LEU A 324 18.67 12.67 -4.03
CA LEU A 324 17.81 11.51 -4.27
C LEU A 324 16.47 11.86 -4.92
N GLY A 325 15.88 12.99 -4.58
CA GLY A 325 14.65 13.50 -5.15
C GLY A 325 13.51 12.45 -5.13
N LEU A 326 13.02 12.05 -3.95
CA LEU A 326 12.06 10.99 -3.79
C LEU A 326 10.63 11.51 -3.53
N MET A 327 9.65 11.03 -4.28
CA MET A 327 8.23 11.28 -3.96
C MET A 327 7.81 10.46 -2.72
N PRO A 328 7.11 11.07 -1.74
CA PRO A 328 6.44 10.30 -0.71
C PRO A 328 5.43 9.35 -1.33
N PRO A 329 5.32 8.08 -0.83
CA PRO A 329 4.36 7.13 -1.39
C PRO A 329 2.91 7.60 -1.21
N CYS A 330 2.08 7.33 -2.21
CA CYS A 330 0.64 7.32 -2.08
C CYS A 330 0.19 5.98 -1.48
N SER A 331 -0.98 5.92 -0.87
CA SER A 331 -1.50 4.66 -0.33
C SER A 331 -3.02 4.59 -0.39
N THR A 332 -3.55 3.39 -0.53
CA THR A 332 -4.97 3.06 -0.32
C THR A 332 -5.09 2.09 0.84
N TYR A 333 -6.18 2.23 1.60
CA TYR A 333 -6.44 1.43 2.80
C TYR A 333 -7.73 0.65 2.63
N HIS A 334 -7.65 -0.67 2.82
CA HIS A 334 -8.80 -1.55 2.75
C HIS A 334 -9.21 -2.10 4.12
N ARG A 335 -10.49 -2.43 4.22
CA ARG A 335 -11.07 -3.11 5.38
C ARG A 335 -10.59 -4.55 5.42
N PHE A 336 -10.43 -5.09 6.62
CA PHE A 336 -10.12 -6.50 6.77
C PHE A 336 -11.39 -7.35 6.63
N ALA A 337 -11.30 -8.44 5.86
CA ALA A 337 -12.27 -9.48 5.92
C ALA A 337 -12.07 -10.31 7.20
N VAL A 338 -13.15 -10.57 7.92
CA VAL A 338 -13.13 -11.39 9.14
C VAL A 338 -12.89 -12.85 8.75
N GLY A 339 -12.07 -13.55 9.51
CA GLY A 339 -11.88 -15.00 9.32
C GLY A 339 -13.12 -15.81 9.67
N MET A 340 -13.21 -17.04 9.17
CA MET A 340 -14.36 -17.94 9.41
C MET A 340 -14.70 -18.13 10.89
N THR A 341 -13.71 -18.03 11.76
CA THR A 341 -13.84 -18.16 13.23
C THR A 341 -14.13 -16.85 13.94
N GLY A 342 -14.25 -15.74 13.22
CA GLY A 342 -14.47 -14.39 13.78
C GLY A 342 -13.20 -13.61 14.08
N ASP A 343 -12.05 -14.25 14.04
CA ASP A 343 -10.73 -13.61 14.20
C ASP A 343 -10.18 -13.11 12.86
N LYS A 344 -8.97 -12.51 12.88
CA LYS A 344 -8.20 -12.19 11.67
C LYS A 344 -7.85 -13.50 10.93
N MET A 345 -7.91 -13.48 9.58
CA MET A 345 -7.39 -14.56 8.75
C MET A 345 -5.89 -14.74 9.02
N SER A 346 -5.45 -15.98 9.12
CA SER A 346 -4.04 -16.28 9.37
C SER A 346 -3.64 -17.65 8.80
N SER A 347 -2.51 -17.69 8.10
CA SER A 347 -1.93 -18.96 7.61
C SER A 347 -1.58 -19.94 8.75
N SER A 348 -1.33 -19.44 9.97
CA SER A 348 -1.07 -20.27 11.16
C SER A 348 -2.34 -20.85 11.81
N LYS A 349 -3.53 -20.37 11.43
CA LYS A 349 -4.83 -20.84 11.90
C LYS A 349 -5.68 -21.32 10.71
N PRO A 350 -5.48 -22.54 10.17
CA PRO A 350 -6.10 -23.00 8.93
C PRO A 350 -7.63 -22.95 8.90
N GLU A 351 -8.29 -23.16 10.04
CA GLU A 351 -9.74 -23.09 10.15
C GLU A 351 -10.30 -21.65 10.09
N SER A 352 -9.45 -20.63 10.24
CA SER A 352 -9.85 -19.22 10.18
C SER A 352 -9.95 -18.67 8.77
N THR A 353 -9.45 -19.37 7.74
CA THR A 353 -9.34 -18.83 6.40
C THR A 353 -9.54 -19.88 5.31
N ILE A 354 -9.84 -19.42 4.10
CA ILE A 354 -9.82 -20.23 2.87
C ILE A 354 -8.47 -19.94 2.19
N PHE A 355 -7.71 -20.99 1.89
CA PHE A 355 -6.47 -20.90 1.11
C PHE A 355 -6.76 -20.97 -0.38
N MET A 356 -5.83 -20.45 -1.18
CA MET A 356 -5.93 -20.44 -2.65
C MET A 356 -5.93 -21.84 -3.26
N ASP A 357 -5.43 -22.84 -2.52
CA ASP A 357 -5.31 -24.25 -2.87
C ASP A 357 -6.11 -25.17 -1.97
N ASP A 358 -7.15 -24.66 -1.26
CA ASP A 358 -8.01 -25.51 -0.44
C ASP A 358 -8.80 -26.49 -1.31
N GLU A 359 -8.97 -27.71 -0.80
CA GLU A 359 -9.92 -28.65 -1.39
C GLU A 359 -11.37 -28.19 -1.09
N ILE A 360 -12.26 -28.44 -2.03
CA ILE A 360 -13.67 -27.98 -1.98
C ILE A 360 -14.34 -28.43 -0.69
N GLU A 361 -14.16 -29.67 -0.26
CA GLU A 361 -14.74 -30.22 0.95
C GLU A 361 -14.23 -29.51 2.22
N SER A 362 -12.96 -29.07 2.21
CA SER A 362 -12.38 -28.28 3.30
C SER A 362 -12.99 -26.88 3.36
N MET A 363 -13.10 -26.21 2.22
CA MET A 363 -13.74 -24.90 2.09
C MET A 363 -15.19 -24.95 2.55
N GLU A 364 -15.99 -25.91 2.05
CA GLU A 364 -17.39 -26.09 2.46
C GLU A 364 -17.54 -26.27 3.97
N ARG A 365 -16.70 -27.12 4.58
CA ARG A 365 -16.72 -27.35 6.04
C ARG A 365 -16.47 -26.04 6.80
N LYS A 366 -15.50 -25.23 6.34
CA LYS A 366 -15.18 -23.94 6.95
C LYS A 366 -16.34 -22.96 6.84
N VAL A 367 -16.95 -22.81 5.67
CA VAL A 367 -18.10 -21.91 5.44
C VAL A 367 -19.33 -22.38 6.25
N LYS A 368 -19.63 -23.68 6.29
CA LYS A 368 -20.74 -24.22 7.08
C LYS A 368 -20.60 -23.89 8.58
N ARG A 369 -19.37 -23.84 9.11
CA ARG A 369 -19.05 -23.52 10.51
C ARG A 369 -18.86 -22.03 10.79
N ALA A 370 -18.78 -21.21 9.75
CA ALA A 370 -18.54 -19.77 9.90
C ALA A 370 -19.60 -19.09 10.75
N ILE A 371 -19.20 -18.01 11.42
CA ILE A 371 -20.11 -17.17 12.21
C ILE A 371 -21.21 -16.64 11.30
N SER A 372 -22.44 -16.67 11.80
CA SER A 372 -23.63 -16.22 11.09
C SER A 372 -24.26 -15.02 11.80
N GLY A 373 -24.80 -14.09 11.02
CA GLY A 373 -25.61 -12.97 11.49
C GLY A 373 -27.08 -13.31 11.68
N GLY A 374 -27.48 -14.59 11.57
CA GLY A 374 -28.85 -15.05 11.76
C GLY A 374 -29.31 -15.02 13.22
N GLN A 375 -30.62 -15.08 13.42
CA GLN A 375 -31.22 -15.18 14.76
C GLN A 375 -31.17 -16.64 15.28
N PRO A 376 -31.29 -16.84 16.60
CA PRO A 376 -31.22 -18.19 17.21
C PRO A 376 -32.24 -19.19 16.70
N THR A 377 -33.44 -18.73 16.31
CA THR A 377 -34.49 -19.57 15.76
C THR A 377 -34.94 -19.10 14.38
N VAL A 378 -35.45 -20.01 13.57
CA VAL A 378 -36.02 -19.69 12.24
C VAL A 378 -37.18 -18.71 12.36
N GLU A 379 -38.01 -18.83 13.38
CA GLU A 379 -39.15 -17.95 13.61
C GLU A 379 -38.69 -16.52 13.91
N GLU A 380 -37.75 -16.38 14.81
CA GLU A 380 -37.13 -15.05 15.11
C GLU A 380 -36.46 -14.48 13.89
N HIS A 381 -35.73 -15.29 13.12
CA HIS A 381 -35.07 -14.83 11.90
C HIS A 381 -36.08 -14.34 10.85
N ARG A 382 -37.19 -15.08 10.65
CA ARG A 382 -38.27 -14.66 9.75
C ARG A 382 -38.92 -13.35 10.17
N ARG A 383 -38.91 -13.04 11.47
CA ARG A 383 -39.50 -11.81 12.03
C ARG A 383 -38.55 -10.63 12.06
N LEU A 384 -37.28 -10.85 12.41
CA LEU A 384 -36.30 -9.81 12.70
C LEU A 384 -35.25 -9.61 11.58
N GLY A 385 -35.10 -10.58 10.71
CA GLY A 385 -34.07 -10.61 9.70
C GLY A 385 -32.69 -10.98 10.25
N GLY A 386 -31.73 -11.13 9.36
CA GLY A 386 -30.31 -11.33 9.66
C GLY A 386 -29.52 -10.01 9.69
N ASP A 387 -28.36 -10.05 10.31
CA ASP A 387 -27.40 -8.94 10.35
C ASP A 387 -26.21 -9.26 9.45
N VAL A 388 -26.17 -8.68 8.25
CA VAL A 388 -25.09 -8.90 7.28
C VAL A 388 -23.73 -8.45 7.80
N SER A 389 -23.68 -7.50 8.73
CA SER A 389 -22.41 -7.01 9.30
C SER A 389 -21.72 -8.05 10.18
N LYS A 390 -22.48 -9.02 10.68
CA LYS A 390 -22.01 -10.14 11.52
C LYS A 390 -21.90 -11.46 10.76
N ASP A 391 -22.43 -11.52 9.53
CA ASP A 391 -22.46 -12.76 8.75
C ASP A 391 -21.20 -12.90 7.90
N VAL A 392 -20.35 -13.86 8.27
CA VAL A 392 -19.06 -14.07 7.59
C VAL A 392 -19.26 -14.57 6.16
N ALA A 393 -20.27 -15.42 5.90
CA ALA A 393 -20.54 -15.91 4.55
C ALA A 393 -20.96 -14.76 3.61
N TYR A 394 -21.82 -13.84 4.10
CA TYR A 394 -22.17 -12.64 3.34
C TYR A 394 -20.94 -11.74 3.10
N GLN A 395 -20.07 -11.53 4.11
CA GLN A 395 -18.84 -10.77 3.93
C GLN A 395 -17.93 -11.39 2.86
N TYR A 396 -17.83 -12.73 2.80
CA TYR A 396 -17.01 -13.40 1.78
C TYR A 396 -17.62 -13.25 0.37
N LEU A 397 -18.94 -13.26 0.23
CA LEU A 397 -19.57 -12.86 -1.03
C LEU A 397 -19.22 -11.41 -1.40
N GLN A 398 -19.30 -10.49 -0.44
CA GLN A 398 -19.02 -9.07 -0.66
C GLN A 398 -17.57 -8.78 -1.02
N PHE A 399 -16.60 -9.48 -0.42
CA PHE A 399 -15.18 -9.19 -0.57
C PHE A 399 -14.54 -9.98 -1.72
N PHE A 400 -15.02 -11.22 -2.01
CA PHE A 400 -14.27 -12.14 -2.85
C PHE A 400 -15.09 -12.79 -3.97
N PHE A 401 -16.28 -13.29 -3.69
CA PHE A 401 -16.90 -14.31 -4.53
C PHE A 401 -18.05 -13.83 -5.41
N GLU A 402 -18.80 -12.81 -5.01
CA GLU A 402 -19.89 -12.29 -5.82
C GLU A 402 -19.43 -11.02 -6.56
N SER A 403 -19.30 -11.09 -7.88
CA SER A 403 -18.87 -9.95 -8.71
C SER A 403 -20.01 -9.02 -9.09
N ASP A 404 -21.25 -9.52 -9.07
CA ASP A 404 -22.45 -8.73 -9.41
C ASP A 404 -22.98 -7.98 -8.18
N ASP A 405 -22.89 -6.64 -8.24
CA ASP A 405 -23.37 -5.77 -7.17
C ASP A 405 -24.90 -5.87 -6.97
N ALA A 406 -25.68 -6.18 -8.03
CA ALA A 406 -27.13 -6.34 -7.95
C ALA A 406 -27.50 -7.67 -7.26
N ALA A 407 -26.84 -8.77 -7.61
CA ALA A 407 -27.02 -10.06 -6.95
C ALA A 407 -26.62 -9.98 -5.47
N LEU A 408 -25.52 -9.31 -5.14
CA LEU A 408 -25.12 -9.09 -3.75
C LEU A 408 -26.15 -8.27 -2.97
N ALA A 409 -26.71 -7.22 -3.59
CA ALA A 409 -27.75 -6.39 -2.97
C ALA A 409 -29.05 -7.17 -2.75
N GLU A 410 -29.42 -8.09 -3.64
CA GLU A 410 -30.57 -8.99 -3.48
C GLU A 410 -30.35 -9.92 -2.28
N VAL A 411 -29.21 -10.60 -2.18
CA VAL A 411 -28.86 -11.45 -1.04
C VAL A 411 -29.00 -10.67 0.27
N LYS A 412 -28.46 -9.44 0.31
CA LYS A 412 -28.59 -8.55 1.47
C LYS A 412 -30.05 -8.29 1.83
N SER A 413 -30.85 -7.83 0.87
CA SER A 413 -32.27 -7.48 1.08
C SER A 413 -33.06 -8.67 1.57
N GLU A 414 -32.89 -9.86 0.97
CA GLU A 414 -33.57 -11.08 1.35
C GLU A 414 -33.19 -11.56 2.75
N TYR A 415 -31.91 -11.45 3.12
CA TYR A 415 -31.38 -11.83 4.42
C TYR A 415 -31.83 -10.87 5.54
N GLU A 416 -31.70 -9.56 5.33
CA GLU A 416 -32.13 -8.54 6.31
C GLU A 416 -33.64 -8.51 6.52
N SER A 417 -34.43 -8.92 5.51
CA SER A 417 -35.87 -9.03 5.65
C SER A 417 -36.34 -10.36 6.26
N GLY A 418 -35.41 -11.30 6.51
CA GLY A 418 -35.74 -12.63 7.04
C GLY A 418 -36.35 -13.61 6.01
N ARG A 419 -36.44 -13.24 4.74
CA ARG A 419 -36.87 -14.16 3.66
C ARG A 419 -35.82 -15.22 3.34
N MET A 420 -34.53 -14.86 3.38
CA MET A 420 -33.41 -15.78 3.23
C MET A 420 -32.86 -16.17 4.59
N LEU A 421 -32.60 -17.43 4.83
CA LEU A 421 -32.02 -17.93 6.08
C LEU A 421 -30.48 -17.93 6.00
N ALA A 422 -29.82 -17.94 7.15
CA ALA A 422 -28.35 -18.00 7.22
C ALA A 422 -27.73 -19.22 6.51
N GLY A 423 -28.42 -20.35 6.52
CA GLY A 423 -28.01 -21.54 5.78
C GLY A 423 -28.05 -21.37 4.27
N GLU A 424 -29.00 -20.57 3.75
CA GLU A 424 -29.12 -20.27 2.32
C GLU A 424 -28.00 -19.30 1.89
N VAL A 425 -27.68 -18.26 2.70
CA VAL A 425 -26.51 -17.39 2.45
C VAL A 425 -25.22 -18.18 2.42
N LYS A 426 -25.02 -19.12 3.37
CA LYS A 426 -23.85 -20.01 3.38
C LYS A 426 -23.79 -20.89 2.14
N GLN A 427 -24.93 -21.40 1.66
CA GLN A 427 -24.97 -22.22 0.44
C GLN A 427 -24.56 -21.39 -0.79
N ILE A 428 -25.10 -20.17 -0.95
CA ILE A 428 -24.69 -19.26 -2.02
C ILE A 428 -23.18 -19.00 -1.96
N CYS A 429 -22.65 -18.74 -0.75
CA CYS A 429 -21.20 -18.53 -0.56
C CYS A 429 -20.39 -19.77 -0.96
N ILE A 430 -20.84 -20.97 -0.60
CA ILE A 430 -20.19 -22.24 -0.98
C ILE A 430 -20.19 -22.41 -2.50
N ASP A 431 -21.33 -22.20 -3.16
CA ASP A 431 -21.45 -22.36 -4.61
C ASP A 431 -20.48 -21.40 -5.35
N ARG A 432 -20.48 -20.13 -4.98
CA ARG A 432 -19.57 -19.12 -5.55
C ARG A 432 -18.09 -19.38 -5.24
N ALA A 433 -17.79 -19.79 -4.00
CA ALA A 433 -16.42 -20.13 -3.59
C ALA A 433 -15.91 -21.39 -4.33
N THR A 434 -16.79 -22.36 -4.60
CA THR A 434 -16.45 -23.56 -5.37
C THR A 434 -16.08 -23.19 -6.80
N ASP A 435 -16.91 -22.41 -7.49
CA ASP A 435 -16.65 -21.94 -8.84
C ASP A 435 -15.30 -21.19 -8.91
N TRP A 436 -15.08 -20.31 -7.92
CA TRP A 436 -13.84 -19.53 -7.84
C TRP A 436 -12.61 -20.39 -7.59
N LEU A 437 -12.65 -21.37 -6.68
CA LEU A 437 -11.55 -22.28 -6.39
C LEU A 437 -11.20 -23.15 -7.61
N ILE A 438 -12.20 -23.63 -8.33
CA ILE A 438 -12.01 -24.41 -9.56
C ILE A 438 -11.28 -23.55 -10.62
N ASP A 439 -11.75 -22.32 -10.84
CA ASP A 439 -11.12 -21.41 -11.81
C ASP A 439 -9.68 -21.07 -11.42
N ILE A 440 -9.44 -20.73 -10.15
CA ILE A 440 -8.08 -20.41 -9.66
C ILE A 440 -7.15 -21.62 -9.79
N LYS A 441 -7.60 -22.82 -9.43
CA LYS A 441 -6.79 -24.05 -9.56
C LYS A 441 -6.41 -24.29 -11.03
N GLN A 442 -7.37 -24.15 -11.95
CA GLN A 442 -7.11 -24.29 -13.38
C GLN A 442 -6.11 -23.25 -13.89
N ARG A 443 -6.23 -21.99 -13.46
CA ARG A 443 -5.28 -20.91 -13.83
C ARG A 443 -3.89 -21.16 -13.24
N ARG A 444 -3.79 -21.64 -12.02
CA ARG A 444 -2.50 -22.01 -11.41
C ARG A 444 -1.78 -23.07 -12.24
N ASP A 445 -2.49 -24.13 -12.62
CA ASP A 445 -1.92 -25.21 -13.45
C ASP A 445 -1.40 -24.67 -14.80
N GLN A 446 -2.11 -23.69 -15.39
CA GLN A 446 -1.69 -23.04 -16.65
C GLN A 446 -0.50 -22.10 -16.48
N MET A 447 -0.32 -21.50 -15.32
CA MET A 447 0.71 -20.47 -15.05
C MET A 447 1.99 -21.04 -14.41
N GLU A 448 2.04 -22.33 -14.09
CA GLU A 448 3.18 -22.94 -13.40
C GLU A 448 4.52 -22.69 -14.13
N ASP A 449 4.53 -22.86 -15.45
CA ASP A 449 5.72 -22.64 -16.29
C ASP A 449 6.05 -21.16 -16.50
N SER A 450 5.10 -20.23 -16.25
CA SER A 450 5.24 -18.80 -16.48
C SER A 450 5.66 -18.01 -15.22
N VAL A 451 5.85 -18.66 -14.08
CA VAL A 451 6.25 -17.99 -12.83
C VAL A 451 7.58 -17.23 -12.99
N ALA A 452 8.49 -17.77 -13.80
CA ALA A 452 9.78 -17.14 -14.05
C ALA A 452 9.67 -15.80 -14.81
N ASP A 453 8.63 -15.60 -15.62
CA ASP A 453 8.42 -14.39 -16.42
C ASP A 453 8.11 -13.17 -15.54
N PHE A 454 7.67 -13.40 -14.30
CA PHE A 454 7.43 -12.34 -13.31
C PHE A 454 8.70 -11.87 -12.59
N LEU A 455 9.79 -12.63 -12.66
CA LEU A 455 10.98 -12.38 -11.88
C LEU A 455 11.83 -11.27 -12.51
N ALA A 456 12.25 -10.32 -11.69
CA ALA A 456 13.25 -9.35 -12.09
C ALA A 456 14.59 -10.06 -12.42
N PRO A 457 15.43 -9.49 -13.30
CA PRO A 457 16.71 -10.13 -13.68
C PRO A 457 17.63 -10.44 -12.49
N ASP A 458 17.60 -9.64 -11.44
CA ASP A 458 18.37 -9.83 -10.21
C ASP A 458 17.72 -10.81 -9.22
N ALA A 459 16.54 -11.29 -9.52
CA ALA A 459 15.83 -12.28 -8.73
C ALA A 459 16.15 -13.74 -9.15
N ILE A 460 16.90 -13.94 -10.23
CA ILE A 460 17.22 -15.25 -10.80
C ILE A 460 18.50 -15.84 -10.20
#